data_1550697c22e9b74198ccf81e6abb9e01
#
_entry.id   1550697c22e9b74198ccf81e6abb9e01
#
_cell.length_a   1.000
_cell.length_b   1.000
_cell.length_c   1.000
_cell.angle_alpha   90.00
_cell.angle_beta   90.00
_cell.angle_gamma   90.00
#
_symmetry.space_group_name_H-M   'P 1'
#
loop_
_entity.id
_entity.type
_entity.pdbx_description
1 polymer ?
#
loop_
_entity_poly.entity_id
_entity_poly.type
_entity_poly.pdbx_seq_one_letter_code
_entity_poly.pdbx_strand_id
1 'polypeptide(L)'
;MKIRNILVALLLGTASFQVAAQNCNVSFLSKSHCIMRAEGNSRYVLLPVQESSEITNVKVIVDNNVVKTLNVKLATDNIDYYVPLDISKLDGKKVLFDFHVNGVDGKPTAMKDYACWKNISYADTFDTANREKFRPAYHHTPAYGWMNDPNGMFYKDGVYNLYYQYNPYGSQWENMTWGHSSSRDLVNWTDEGLAIEPDGLGTIFSGSCVVDKDNTAGFGAGAVVAFYTTAGENQTQSMAYSTDNGKTFTKYDGNPILTADVPDFRDPHVFRHEKSGRWILILAAGQEMRIYSSANLKDWTYESSFGKGYGCHEGVWECPDLFELPVEGKNYSKWVLVCNINPGGPAGGSATQYFTGTFDGHKFTCDTKPEVTKWADYGKDNYAGVTFDNAPDGRRIMIGWMSNWQYANQAPTQQYRSANTIARDLYLYTDGTTEYLASKPSVENEKMRGKAAVKKNISGSKTISKMFSKPRGTYEVVLTLGNDNAGNVELVLSNTKGENVSMMYDAAKGTLSFDRRKSGNVSFSDQFPAVSVAPVVGSKLNELRFYVDNCSVEAFANGGRSVMTNLVFPSEPYNSISVKCDGKKKSASLVVYPLNK
;
A
#
# COMPACT_ATOMS: atom_id res chain seq x y z
N MET A 1 8.19 68.89 12.84
CA MET A 1 9.04 67.69 12.77
C MET A 1 8.23 66.58 12.15
N LYS A 2 8.53 66.22 10.90
CA LYS A 2 7.74 65.30 10.08
C LYS A 2 8.21 63.86 10.29
N ILE A 3 7.31 62.96 10.73
CA ILE A 3 7.58 61.53 10.81
C ILE A 3 7.16 60.92 9.48
N ARG A 4 8.11 60.33 8.78
CA ARG A 4 7.90 59.60 7.52
C ARG A 4 7.50 58.16 7.86
N ASN A 5 6.32 57.75 7.41
CA ASN A 5 5.90 56.36 7.38
C ASN A 5 6.60 55.65 6.21
N ILE A 6 7.39 54.64 6.53
CA ILE A 6 7.95 53.72 5.53
C ILE A 6 6.97 52.52 5.44
N LEU A 7 6.27 52.45 4.31
CA LEU A 7 5.50 51.26 3.90
C LEU A 7 6.50 50.25 3.30
N VAL A 8 6.73 49.14 3.99
CA VAL A 8 7.43 47.99 3.41
C VAL A 8 6.38 47.14 2.69
N ALA A 9 6.37 47.24 1.37
CA ALA A 9 5.60 46.33 0.52
C ALA A 9 6.34 44.98 0.42
N LEU A 10 5.82 43.95 1.07
CA LEU A 10 6.23 42.55 0.82
C LEU A 10 5.71 42.15 -0.56
N LEU A 11 6.59 42.16 -1.55
CA LEU A 11 6.37 41.49 -2.81
C LEU A 11 6.50 39.98 -2.59
N LEU A 12 5.36 39.30 -2.38
CA LEU A 12 5.22 37.86 -2.55
C LEU A 12 5.33 37.59 -4.06
N GLY A 13 6.52 37.22 -4.49
CA GLY A 13 6.74 36.71 -5.83
C GLY A 13 6.09 35.33 -5.96
N THR A 14 4.86 35.29 -6.45
CA THR A 14 4.32 34.06 -7.04
C THR A 14 5.09 33.82 -8.33
N ALA A 15 6.04 32.89 -8.30
CA ALA A 15 6.62 32.33 -9.51
C ALA A 15 5.52 31.55 -10.22
N SER A 16 4.72 32.24 -11.05
CA SER A 16 3.88 31.60 -12.05
C SER A 16 4.83 31.03 -13.10
N PHE A 17 5.06 29.72 -13.07
CA PHE A 17 5.64 29.02 -14.20
C PHE A 17 4.65 29.12 -15.36
N GLN A 18 4.87 30.08 -16.27
CA GLN A 18 4.23 30.05 -17.58
C GLN A 18 4.84 28.89 -18.35
N VAL A 19 4.13 27.74 -18.34
CA VAL A 19 4.37 26.67 -19.31
C VAL A 19 3.88 27.23 -20.65
N ALA A 20 4.79 27.58 -21.53
CA ALA A 20 4.45 27.93 -22.90
C ALA A 20 3.87 26.68 -23.55
N ALA A 21 2.60 26.69 -23.93
CA ALA A 21 1.99 25.65 -24.74
C ALA A 21 2.75 25.59 -26.08
N GLN A 22 3.64 24.61 -26.22
CA GLN A 22 4.25 24.31 -27.51
C GLN A 22 3.18 23.62 -28.37
N ASN A 23 3.02 24.08 -29.63
CA ASN A 23 2.15 23.40 -30.57
C ASN A 23 2.70 22.01 -30.85
N CYS A 24 2.06 20.97 -30.27
CA CYS A 24 2.41 19.59 -30.58
C CYS A 24 2.18 19.32 -32.07
N ASN A 25 3.18 18.75 -32.73
CA ASN A 25 3.05 18.32 -34.14
C ASN A 25 2.29 16.99 -34.18
N VAL A 26 0.95 17.07 -34.24
CA VAL A 26 0.03 15.93 -34.24
C VAL A 26 -0.60 15.73 -35.60
N SER A 27 -0.51 14.52 -36.12
CA SER A 27 -1.14 14.08 -37.37
C SER A 27 -2.28 13.12 -37.05
N PHE A 28 -3.53 13.52 -37.34
CA PHE A 28 -4.71 12.68 -37.12
C PHE A 28 -4.95 11.76 -38.32
N LEU A 29 -4.89 10.44 -38.08
CA LEU A 29 -5.05 9.40 -39.07
C LEU A 29 -6.50 8.92 -39.17
N SER A 30 -7.23 8.94 -38.05
CA SER A 30 -8.68 8.66 -37.98
C SER A 30 -9.33 9.40 -36.81
N LYS A 31 -10.61 9.11 -36.52
CA LYS A 31 -11.32 9.66 -35.35
C LYS A 31 -10.73 9.19 -34.02
N SER A 32 -10.06 8.02 -33.99
CA SER A 32 -9.55 7.35 -32.80
C SER A 32 -8.05 7.09 -32.84
N HIS A 33 -7.33 7.64 -33.84
CA HIS A 33 -5.92 7.36 -34.06
C HIS A 33 -5.16 8.62 -34.48
N CYS A 34 -4.07 8.92 -33.79
CA CYS A 34 -3.16 9.99 -34.20
C CYS A 34 -1.70 9.67 -33.84
N ILE A 35 -0.79 10.35 -34.50
CA ILE A 35 0.65 10.27 -34.26
C ILE A 35 1.15 11.66 -33.86
N MET A 36 1.91 11.75 -32.79
CA MET A 36 2.61 12.94 -32.36
C MET A 36 4.12 12.73 -32.46
N ARG A 37 4.83 13.70 -33.00
CA ARG A 37 6.29 13.73 -32.95
C ARG A 37 6.74 14.47 -31.70
N ALA A 38 7.66 13.87 -30.92
CA ALA A 38 8.31 14.56 -29.82
C ALA A 38 9.18 15.70 -30.37
N GLU A 39 9.09 16.86 -29.73
CA GLU A 39 9.88 18.04 -30.03
C GLU A 39 10.73 18.41 -28.80
N GLY A 40 11.99 18.77 -29.01
CA GLY A 40 12.90 19.22 -27.96
C GLY A 40 13.65 18.09 -27.23
N ASN A 41 14.53 18.50 -26.32
CA ASN A 41 15.43 17.63 -25.54
C ASN A 41 15.04 17.62 -24.05
N SER A 42 13.80 17.88 -23.73
CA SER A 42 13.31 17.87 -22.35
C SER A 42 13.21 16.45 -21.80
N ARG A 43 13.39 16.34 -20.49
CA ARG A 43 13.31 15.04 -19.80
C ARG A 43 11.92 14.41 -19.86
N TYR A 44 10.86 15.23 -19.74
CA TYR A 44 9.49 14.77 -19.65
C TYR A 44 8.60 15.32 -20.75
N VAL A 45 7.68 14.47 -21.21
CA VAL A 45 6.43 14.90 -21.84
C VAL A 45 5.36 14.86 -20.76
N LEU A 46 4.73 16.01 -20.47
CA LEU A 46 3.64 16.11 -19.52
C LEU A 46 2.31 15.85 -20.22
N LEU A 47 1.66 14.75 -19.86
CA LEU A 47 0.38 14.33 -20.42
C LEU A 47 -0.75 14.81 -19.51
N PRO A 48 -1.71 15.63 -20.02
CA PRO A 48 -2.87 16.05 -19.26
C PRO A 48 -3.91 14.93 -19.17
N VAL A 49 -4.32 14.60 -17.95
CA VAL A 49 -5.22 13.49 -17.62
C VAL A 49 -6.58 14.02 -17.19
N GLN A 50 -7.63 13.31 -17.60
CA GLN A 50 -9.00 13.44 -17.12
C GLN A 50 -9.50 12.05 -16.73
N GLU A 51 -9.73 11.80 -15.43
CA GLU A 51 -10.07 10.47 -14.91
C GLU A 51 -11.37 9.88 -15.49
N SER A 52 -12.28 10.73 -15.93
CA SER A 52 -13.54 10.30 -16.56
C SER A 52 -13.40 9.98 -18.06
N SER A 53 -12.24 10.26 -18.67
CA SER A 53 -12.00 9.98 -20.09
C SER A 53 -11.78 8.50 -20.35
N GLU A 54 -11.95 8.10 -21.61
CA GLU A 54 -11.62 6.76 -22.09
C GLU A 54 -10.11 6.51 -22.08
N ILE A 55 -9.72 5.26 -21.96
CA ILE A 55 -8.31 4.86 -22.02
C ILE A 55 -7.79 5.07 -23.44
N THR A 56 -6.69 5.81 -23.54
CA THR A 56 -5.88 5.95 -24.75
C THR A 56 -4.64 5.06 -24.61
N ASN A 57 -4.49 4.08 -25.49
CA ASN A 57 -3.25 3.34 -25.61
C ASN A 57 -2.19 4.18 -26.32
N VAL A 58 -1.01 4.28 -25.78
CA VAL A 58 0.11 5.05 -26.31
C VAL A 58 1.30 4.13 -26.54
N LYS A 59 1.80 4.07 -27.75
CA LYS A 59 3.08 3.43 -28.08
C LYS A 59 4.15 4.48 -28.29
N VAL A 60 5.24 4.34 -27.57
CA VAL A 60 6.46 5.15 -27.79
C VAL A 60 7.34 4.43 -28.78
N ILE A 61 7.61 5.05 -29.92
CA ILE A 61 8.32 4.46 -31.05
C ILE A 61 9.62 5.23 -31.28
N VAL A 62 10.72 4.49 -31.28
CA VAL A 62 12.07 5.01 -31.56
C VAL A 62 12.70 4.17 -32.66
N ASP A 63 13.21 4.81 -33.70
CA ASP A 63 13.85 4.14 -34.83
C ASP A 63 13.00 2.97 -35.40
N ASN A 64 11.68 3.18 -35.52
CA ASN A 64 10.65 2.23 -35.96
C ASN A 64 10.41 1.04 -35.01
N ASN A 65 10.95 1.05 -33.81
CA ASN A 65 10.69 0.02 -32.78
C ASN A 65 9.80 0.60 -31.67
N VAL A 66 8.80 -0.17 -31.23
CA VAL A 66 8.04 0.15 -30.02
C VAL A 66 8.93 -0.13 -28.81
N VAL A 67 9.29 0.92 -28.08
CA VAL A 67 10.16 0.82 -26.91
C VAL A 67 9.39 0.88 -25.59
N LYS A 68 8.15 1.38 -25.61
CA LYS A 68 7.25 1.42 -24.47
C LYS A 68 5.80 1.44 -24.94
N THR A 69 4.93 0.77 -24.18
CA THR A 69 3.48 0.87 -24.34
C THR A 69 2.88 1.24 -22.99
N LEU A 70 1.92 2.17 -22.99
CA LEU A 70 1.21 2.59 -21.79
C LEU A 70 -0.23 2.97 -22.12
N ASN A 71 -1.08 2.96 -21.11
CA ASN A 71 -2.44 3.44 -21.15
C ASN A 71 -2.55 4.73 -20.34
N VAL A 72 -3.23 5.73 -20.88
CA VAL A 72 -3.47 7.01 -20.21
C VAL A 72 -4.86 7.53 -20.54
N LYS A 73 -5.54 8.14 -19.59
CA LYS A 73 -6.83 8.81 -19.81
C LYS A 73 -6.59 10.26 -20.20
N LEU A 74 -6.32 10.51 -21.47
CA LEU A 74 -6.06 11.85 -21.99
C LEU A 74 -7.26 12.77 -21.82
N ALA A 75 -7.00 14.02 -21.42
CA ALA A 75 -8.03 15.03 -21.20
C ALA A 75 -8.80 15.35 -22.50
N THR A 76 -10.11 15.13 -22.47
CA THR A 76 -11.02 15.44 -23.58
C THR A 76 -11.52 16.87 -23.53
N ASP A 77 -11.89 17.37 -22.35
CA ASP A 77 -12.45 18.71 -22.13
C ASP A 77 -11.87 19.39 -20.86
N ASN A 78 -11.67 18.66 -19.76
CA ASN A 78 -11.10 19.15 -18.51
C ASN A 78 -9.76 18.47 -18.21
N ILE A 79 -8.91 19.16 -17.47
CA ILE A 79 -7.65 18.61 -16.99
C ILE A 79 -7.74 18.44 -15.48
N ASP A 80 -7.72 17.21 -14.99
CA ASP A 80 -7.72 16.93 -13.57
C ASP A 80 -6.31 17.09 -12.99
N TYR A 81 -5.30 16.55 -13.67
CA TYR A 81 -3.88 16.65 -13.33
C TYR A 81 -2.99 16.30 -14.53
N TYR A 82 -1.67 16.36 -14.33
CA TYR A 82 -0.67 15.93 -15.30
C TYR A 82 0.13 14.73 -14.80
N VAL A 83 0.58 13.90 -15.75
CA VAL A 83 1.53 12.81 -15.48
C VAL A 83 2.79 12.98 -16.34
N PRO A 84 4.00 12.70 -15.81
CA PRO A 84 5.23 12.81 -16.58
C PRO A 84 5.54 11.50 -17.29
N LEU A 85 5.75 11.55 -18.59
CA LEU A 85 6.34 10.47 -19.35
C LEU A 85 7.83 10.79 -19.54
N ASP A 86 8.70 10.05 -18.85
CA ASP A 86 10.16 10.23 -18.91
C ASP A 86 10.69 9.73 -20.26
N ILE A 87 11.27 10.62 -21.04
CA ILE A 87 11.88 10.35 -22.34
C ILE A 87 13.41 10.62 -22.34
N SER A 88 14.00 10.85 -21.16
CA SER A 88 15.42 11.20 -21.04
C SER A 88 16.37 10.13 -21.61
N LYS A 89 16.00 8.85 -21.53
CA LYS A 89 16.76 7.74 -22.13
C LYS A 89 16.68 7.69 -23.66
N LEU A 90 15.82 8.53 -24.27
CA LEU A 90 15.55 8.58 -25.70
C LEU A 90 16.16 9.83 -26.35
N ASP A 91 16.95 10.60 -25.60
CA ASP A 91 17.58 11.85 -26.04
C ASP A 91 18.39 11.66 -27.34
N GLY A 92 18.29 12.65 -28.24
CA GLY A 92 18.93 12.64 -29.55
C GLY A 92 18.29 11.70 -30.58
N LYS A 93 17.23 10.98 -30.24
CA LYS A 93 16.51 10.09 -31.16
C LYS A 93 15.22 10.71 -31.68
N LYS A 94 14.75 10.20 -32.84
CA LYS A 94 13.42 10.54 -33.35
C LYS A 94 12.38 9.72 -32.56
N VAL A 95 11.61 10.39 -31.72
CA VAL A 95 10.56 9.76 -30.91
C VAL A 95 9.20 10.08 -31.51
N LEU A 96 8.41 9.06 -31.77
CA LEU A 96 7.00 9.17 -32.15
C LEU A 96 6.14 8.58 -31.04
N PHE A 97 5.01 9.21 -30.81
CA PHE A 97 3.94 8.69 -29.94
C PHE A 97 2.77 8.32 -30.83
N ASP A 98 2.35 7.07 -30.77
CA ASP A 98 1.22 6.53 -31.50
C ASP A 98 0.05 6.34 -30.53
N PHE A 99 -1.00 7.13 -30.66
CA PHE A 99 -2.14 7.18 -29.76
C PHE A 99 -3.36 6.51 -30.38
N HIS A 100 -3.92 5.54 -29.66
CA HIS A 100 -5.15 4.84 -30.01
C HIS A 100 -6.19 4.92 -28.89
N VAL A 101 -7.39 5.36 -29.20
CA VAL A 101 -8.57 5.22 -28.33
C VAL A 101 -9.43 4.08 -28.85
N ASN A 102 -9.63 3.07 -28.05
CA ASN A 102 -10.58 1.99 -28.37
C ASN A 102 -11.98 2.47 -27.97
N GLY A 103 -12.77 2.92 -28.96
CA GLY A 103 -14.13 3.36 -28.71
C GLY A 103 -14.99 2.23 -28.18
N VAL A 104 -15.54 2.39 -26.99
CA VAL A 104 -16.64 1.61 -26.47
C VAL A 104 -17.94 2.26 -26.92
N ASP A 105 -18.82 1.52 -27.57
CA ASP A 105 -20.20 1.90 -27.94
C ASP A 105 -20.40 3.13 -28.84
N GLY A 106 -19.57 3.31 -29.84
CA GLY A 106 -19.99 3.98 -31.07
C GLY A 106 -20.04 5.51 -31.09
N LYS A 107 -19.57 6.21 -30.04
CA LYS A 107 -19.46 7.69 -30.06
C LYS A 107 -18.27 8.21 -29.23
N PRO A 108 -17.03 7.88 -29.55
CA PRO A 108 -15.93 8.65 -28.99
C PRO A 108 -15.97 10.06 -29.60
N THR A 109 -15.80 11.09 -28.78
CA THR A 109 -15.42 12.41 -29.25
C THR A 109 -14.20 12.24 -30.15
N ALA A 110 -14.18 12.83 -31.33
CA ALA A 110 -13.04 12.63 -32.22
C ALA A 110 -11.76 13.14 -31.56
N MET A 111 -10.68 12.34 -31.55
CA MET A 111 -9.43 12.69 -30.88
C MET A 111 -8.90 14.07 -31.25
N LYS A 112 -9.14 14.54 -32.48
CA LYS A 112 -8.75 15.89 -32.91
C LYS A 112 -9.32 17.02 -32.04
N ASP A 113 -10.44 16.75 -31.35
CA ASP A 113 -11.17 17.74 -30.55
C ASP A 113 -10.79 17.65 -29.05
N TYR A 114 -9.86 16.77 -28.67
CA TYR A 114 -9.41 16.62 -27.28
C TYR A 114 -8.65 17.87 -26.81
N ALA A 115 -8.96 18.30 -25.59
CA ALA A 115 -8.28 19.42 -24.93
C ALA A 115 -6.78 19.15 -24.71
N CYS A 116 -6.39 17.88 -24.59
CA CYS A 116 -5.01 17.49 -24.32
C CYS A 116 -4.00 18.06 -25.34
N TRP A 117 -4.35 18.16 -26.63
CA TRP A 117 -3.41 18.59 -27.67
C TRP A 117 -2.90 20.02 -27.53
N LYS A 118 -3.66 20.88 -26.85
CA LYS A 118 -3.25 22.26 -26.54
C LYS A 118 -2.51 22.38 -25.21
N ASN A 119 -2.46 21.29 -24.43
CA ASN A 119 -1.99 21.28 -23.05
C ASN A 119 -0.85 20.29 -22.80
N ILE A 120 -0.53 19.39 -23.75
CA ILE A 120 0.71 18.61 -23.70
C ILE A 120 1.88 19.61 -23.72
N SER A 121 2.84 19.40 -22.82
CA SER A 121 4.02 20.26 -22.69
C SER A 121 5.27 19.44 -22.40
N TYR A 122 6.42 20.08 -22.55
CA TYR A 122 7.73 19.48 -22.27
C TYR A 122 8.37 20.17 -21.08
N ALA A 123 9.00 19.40 -20.18
CA ALA A 123 9.62 19.93 -18.98
C ALA A 123 10.83 19.08 -18.56
N ASP A 124 11.81 19.72 -17.91
CA ASP A 124 12.96 19.02 -17.33
C ASP A 124 12.70 18.58 -15.89
N THR A 125 11.66 19.11 -15.27
CA THR A 125 11.23 18.78 -13.91
C THR A 125 9.73 18.54 -13.85
N PHE A 126 9.31 17.75 -12.89
CA PHE A 126 7.91 17.54 -12.54
C PHE A 126 7.72 17.81 -11.04
N ASP A 127 6.70 18.60 -10.68
CA ASP A 127 6.41 18.87 -9.27
C ASP A 127 5.77 17.64 -8.61
N THR A 128 6.55 16.96 -7.80
CA THR A 128 6.12 15.81 -6.99
C THR A 128 5.65 16.22 -5.59
N ALA A 129 5.73 17.51 -5.23
CA ALA A 129 5.26 18.03 -3.95
C ALA A 129 3.74 18.13 -3.92
N ASN A 130 3.07 16.99 -3.98
CA ASN A 130 1.62 16.91 -3.88
C ASN A 130 1.13 17.50 -2.55
N ARG A 131 0.25 18.52 -2.63
CA ARG A 131 -0.30 19.27 -1.48
C ARG A 131 -1.78 19.00 -1.27
N GLU A 132 -2.28 17.90 -1.79
CA GLU A 132 -3.68 17.50 -1.61
C GLU A 132 -4.01 17.34 -0.11
N LYS A 133 -5.22 17.77 0.23
CA LYS A 133 -5.72 17.78 1.60
C LYS A 133 -5.58 16.43 2.32
N PHE A 134 -5.86 15.35 1.62
CA PHE A 134 -5.86 14.00 2.17
C PHE A 134 -4.53 13.26 1.97
N ARG A 135 -3.48 13.95 1.49
CA ARG A 135 -2.17 13.33 1.40
C ARG A 135 -1.68 12.94 2.80
N PRO A 136 -1.31 11.65 3.02
CA PRO A 136 -0.71 11.22 4.27
C PRO A 136 0.53 12.02 4.62
N ALA A 137 0.70 12.31 5.90
CA ALA A 137 1.87 13.05 6.35
C ALA A 137 3.04 12.11 6.68
N TYR A 138 2.77 10.91 7.17
CA TYR A 138 3.82 9.97 7.57
C TYR A 138 3.69 8.57 6.96
N HIS A 139 2.52 8.15 6.49
CA HIS A 139 2.41 6.90 5.74
C HIS A 139 3.14 6.99 4.40
N HIS A 140 3.70 5.87 3.96
CA HIS A 140 4.26 5.77 2.62
C HIS A 140 3.15 5.90 1.57
N THR A 141 3.39 6.71 0.55
CA THR A 141 2.48 6.93 -0.58
C THR A 141 3.30 7.36 -1.80
N PRO A 142 2.90 7.03 -3.03
CA PRO A 142 3.64 7.45 -4.21
C PRO A 142 3.62 8.98 -4.33
N ALA A 143 4.63 9.56 -4.96
CA ALA A 143 4.68 11.00 -5.20
C ALA A 143 3.50 11.46 -6.07
N TYR A 144 3.12 10.65 -7.04
CA TYR A 144 1.95 10.80 -7.93
C TYR A 144 1.53 9.42 -8.44
N GLY A 145 0.38 9.33 -9.13
CA GLY A 145 -0.10 8.09 -9.71
C GLY A 145 -0.80 7.16 -8.71
N TRP A 146 -1.05 5.94 -9.14
CA TRP A 146 -1.70 4.89 -8.36
C TRP A 146 -0.69 3.96 -7.70
N MET A 147 -0.98 3.52 -6.48
CA MET A 147 -0.25 2.45 -5.80
C MET A 147 -1.21 1.43 -5.22
N ASN A 148 -0.86 0.13 -5.27
CA ASN A 148 -1.51 -0.92 -4.49
C ASN A 148 -0.48 -1.79 -3.73
N ASP A 149 -0.36 -3.06 -3.99
CA ASP A 149 0.38 -4.05 -3.20
C ASP A 149 1.82 -3.67 -2.91
N PRO A 150 2.31 -3.77 -1.67
CA PRO A 150 3.73 -3.77 -1.40
C PRO A 150 4.38 -5.02 -1.99
N ASN A 151 5.54 -4.86 -2.61
CA ASN A 151 6.27 -5.90 -3.32
C ASN A 151 7.74 -5.91 -2.96
N GLY A 152 8.41 -7.02 -3.21
CA GLY A 152 9.86 -7.10 -3.24
C GLY A 152 10.57 -6.55 -2.02
N MET A 153 9.95 -6.59 -0.85
CA MET A 153 10.47 -5.94 0.36
C MET A 153 11.67 -6.71 0.92
N PHE A 154 12.80 -6.03 1.11
CA PHE A 154 13.98 -6.59 1.74
C PHE A 154 14.79 -5.53 2.49
N TYR A 155 15.60 -6.00 3.45
CA TYR A 155 16.59 -5.19 4.14
C TYR A 155 18.00 -5.60 3.72
N LYS A 156 18.83 -4.61 3.37
CA LYS A 156 20.23 -4.82 3.05
C LYS A 156 21.06 -3.57 3.36
N ASP A 157 22.23 -3.75 3.96
CA ASP A 157 23.23 -2.69 4.21
C ASP A 157 22.65 -1.44 4.91
N GLY A 158 21.77 -1.65 5.90
CA GLY A 158 21.16 -0.56 6.67
C GLY A 158 19.99 0.14 5.96
N VAL A 159 19.47 -0.43 4.87
CA VAL A 159 18.38 0.14 4.06
C VAL A 159 17.25 -0.87 3.91
N TYR A 160 16.04 -0.44 4.22
CA TYR A 160 14.80 -1.10 3.85
C TYR A 160 14.40 -0.67 2.45
N ASN A 161 14.19 -1.62 1.56
CA ASN A 161 13.70 -1.40 0.21
C ASN A 161 12.24 -1.86 0.13
N LEU A 162 11.38 -1.03 -0.40
CA LEU A 162 9.96 -1.27 -0.61
C LEU A 162 9.65 -1.01 -2.08
N TYR A 163 9.31 -2.07 -2.80
CA TYR A 163 8.69 -1.91 -4.12
C TYR A 163 7.18 -1.99 -3.96
N TYR A 164 6.46 -1.55 -4.97
CA TYR A 164 5.00 -1.55 -4.93
C TYR A 164 4.42 -1.57 -6.34
N GLN A 165 3.23 -2.13 -6.46
CA GLN A 165 2.43 -2.05 -7.68
C GLN A 165 2.13 -0.59 -7.98
N TYR A 166 2.49 -0.13 -9.19
CA TYR A 166 2.47 1.29 -9.53
C TYR A 166 1.94 1.55 -10.93
N ASN A 167 1.06 2.55 -11.04
CA ASN A 167 0.72 3.17 -12.32
C ASN A 167 1.22 4.62 -12.33
N PRO A 168 2.30 4.94 -13.06
CA PRO A 168 2.82 6.30 -13.14
C PRO A 168 2.04 7.21 -14.11
N TYR A 169 1.06 6.69 -14.85
CA TYR A 169 0.35 7.41 -15.91
C TYR A 169 -1.10 7.71 -15.58
N GLY A 170 -1.49 7.54 -14.33
CA GLY A 170 -2.81 7.85 -13.81
C GLY A 170 -2.98 7.41 -12.37
N SER A 171 -4.01 7.92 -11.69
CA SER A 171 -4.32 7.58 -10.30
C SER A 171 -5.42 6.52 -10.17
N GLN A 172 -5.60 5.70 -11.19
CA GLN A 172 -6.43 4.50 -11.19
C GLN A 172 -5.57 3.28 -11.55
N TRP A 173 -6.05 2.08 -11.19
CA TRP A 173 -5.35 0.84 -11.49
C TRP A 173 -5.19 0.64 -12.98
N GLU A 174 -3.95 0.58 -13.45
CA GLU A 174 -3.55 0.38 -14.85
C GLU A 174 -2.01 0.25 -14.91
N ASN A 175 -1.41 -0.15 -16.03
CA ASN A 175 0.03 -0.09 -16.33
C ASN A 175 0.94 -0.70 -15.28
N MET A 176 0.54 -1.80 -14.64
CA MET A 176 1.26 -2.35 -13.50
C MET A 176 2.76 -2.51 -13.76
N THR A 177 3.51 -1.83 -12.90
CA THR A 177 4.95 -1.68 -12.90
C THR A 177 5.41 -1.72 -11.44
N TRP A 178 6.67 -2.01 -11.13
CA TRP A 178 7.17 -1.81 -9.78
C TRP A 178 7.75 -0.42 -9.61
N GLY A 179 7.12 0.41 -8.75
CA GLY A 179 7.75 1.57 -8.15
C GLY A 179 8.69 1.16 -7.03
N HIS A 180 9.62 2.03 -6.64
CA HIS A 180 10.62 1.77 -5.61
C HIS A 180 10.71 2.94 -4.63
N SER A 181 10.74 2.62 -3.35
CA SER A 181 11.09 3.54 -2.27
C SER A 181 12.06 2.89 -1.30
N SER A 182 12.94 3.68 -0.70
CA SER A 182 13.91 3.24 0.28
C SER A 182 13.78 3.97 1.61
N SER A 183 14.15 3.32 2.72
CA SER A 183 14.14 3.92 4.06
C SER A 183 15.26 3.36 4.93
N ARG A 184 15.80 4.17 5.84
CA ARG A 184 16.71 3.72 6.89
C ARG A 184 16.03 3.49 8.24
N ASP A 185 14.74 3.85 8.34
CA ASP A 185 14.04 3.88 9.63
C ASP A 185 12.54 3.50 9.53
N LEU A 186 12.08 2.94 8.39
CA LEU A 186 10.70 2.52 8.15
C LEU A 186 9.64 3.65 8.22
N VAL A 187 10.06 4.89 8.47
CA VAL A 187 9.20 6.07 8.61
C VAL A 187 9.46 7.06 7.48
N ASN A 188 10.73 7.37 7.24
CA ASN A 188 11.14 8.32 6.20
C ASN A 188 11.48 7.56 4.93
N TRP A 189 10.62 7.68 3.93
CA TRP A 189 10.77 7.01 2.64
C TRP A 189 11.24 7.99 1.58
N THR A 190 12.21 7.57 0.79
CA THR A 190 12.71 8.28 -0.40
C THR A 190 12.18 7.57 -1.63
N ASP A 191 11.58 8.33 -2.55
CA ASP A 191 11.16 7.82 -3.87
C ASP A 191 12.41 7.60 -4.74
N GLU A 192 12.60 6.38 -5.20
CA GLU A 192 13.72 5.96 -6.05
C GLU A 192 13.29 5.81 -7.54
N GLY A 193 12.00 6.00 -7.84
CA GLY A 193 11.43 5.91 -9.19
C GLY A 193 10.96 4.52 -9.60
N LEU A 194 11.08 4.18 -10.88
CA LEU A 194 10.63 2.90 -11.44
C LEU A 194 11.75 1.85 -11.34
N ALA A 195 11.43 0.64 -10.90
CA ALA A 195 12.38 -0.46 -10.73
C ALA A 195 12.26 -1.53 -11.82
N ILE A 196 11.04 -2.06 -12.06
CA ILE A 196 10.80 -3.10 -13.07
C ILE A 196 9.61 -2.68 -13.91
N GLU A 197 9.85 -2.41 -15.19
CA GLU A 197 8.83 -1.98 -16.14
C GLU A 197 8.32 -3.15 -17.01
N PRO A 198 7.09 -3.08 -17.56
CA PRO A 198 6.56 -4.06 -18.51
C PRO A 198 7.48 -4.33 -19.71
N ASP A 199 7.33 -5.52 -20.29
CA ASP A 199 7.98 -5.92 -21.53
C ASP A 199 7.04 -6.76 -22.40
N GLY A 200 7.60 -7.50 -23.37
CA GLY A 200 6.82 -8.36 -24.26
C GLY A 200 6.08 -9.51 -23.59
N LEU A 201 6.42 -9.87 -22.34
CA LEU A 201 5.72 -10.89 -21.56
C LEU A 201 4.47 -10.35 -20.83
N GLY A 202 4.37 -9.02 -20.66
CA GLY A 202 3.23 -8.39 -20.03
C GLY A 202 3.56 -7.33 -18.99
N THR A 203 2.54 -6.91 -18.23
CA THR A 203 2.67 -6.01 -17.08
C THR A 203 3.27 -6.76 -15.88
N ILE A 204 3.81 -6.00 -14.93
CA ILE A 204 4.53 -6.54 -13.79
C ILE A 204 3.59 -6.56 -12.57
N PHE A 205 3.10 -7.75 -12.21
CA PHE A 205 2.27 -7.97 -11.04
C PHE A 205 3.11 -8.23 -9.79
N SER A 206 2.45 -8.52 -8.67
CA SER A 206 3.07 -8.63 -7.36
C SER A 206 4.10 -9.76 -7.26
N GLY A 207 4.94 -9.66 -6.24
CA GLY A 207 5.99 -10.61 -5.96
C GLY A 207 6.93 -10.18 -4.83
N SER A 208 8.08 -10.84 -4.72
CA SER A 208 9.03 -10.69 -3.61
C SER A 208 10.48 -10.52 -4.09
N CYS A 209 11.35 -10.09 -3.19
CA CYS A 209 12.80 -10.12 -3.39
C CYS A 209 13.49 -10.93 -2.30
N VAL A 210 14.61 -11.57 -2.65
CA VAL A 210 15.51 -12.20 -1.71
C VAL A 210 16.95 -11.73 -1.92
N VAL A 211 17.76 -11.78 -0.86
CA VAL A 211 19.19 -11.54 -0.93
C VAL A 211 19.91 -12.89 -1.07
N ASP A 212 20.45 -13.20 -2.24
CA ASP A 212 21.21 -14.43 -2.52
C ASP A 212 22.65 -14.31 -1.97
N LYS A 213 22.82 -14.55 -0.67
CA LYS A 213 24.10 -14.39 0.02
C LYS A 213 25.17 -15.33 -0.53
N ASP A 214 24.76 -16.54 -0.90
CA ASP A 214 25.65 -17.64 -1.28
C ASP A 214 25.87 -17.75 -2.80
N ASN A 215 25.33 -16.81 -3.60
CA ASN A 215 25.40 -16.83 -5.05
C ASN A 215 24.84 -18.12 -5.69
N THR A 216 23.74 -18.62 -5.14
CA THR A 216 23.10 -19.85 -5.63
C THR A 216 22.54 -19.69 -7.03
N ALA A 217 22.09 -18.47 -7.39
CA ALA A 217 21.61 -18.13 -8.73
C ALA A 217 22.74 -17.80 -9.73
N GLY A 218 23.97 -17.61 -9.25
CA GLY A 218 25.11 -17.28 -10.13
C GLY A 218 25.12 -15.84 -10.65
N PHE A 219 24.42 -14.89 -9.99
CA PHE A 219 24.41 -13.46 -10.36
C PHE A 219 25.40 -12.62 -9.56
N GLY A 220 26.11 -13.23 -8.62
CA GLY A 220 27.03 -12.61 -7.69
C GLY A 220 26.58 -12.77 -6.24
N ALA A 221 27.54 -12.93 -5.31
CA ALA A 221 27.24 -13.07 -3.89
C ALA A 221 26.56 -11.80 -3.36
N GLY A 222 25.43 -11.96 -2.67
CA GLY A 222 24.63 -10.85 -2.18
C GLY A 222 23.82 -10.12 -3.24
N ALA A 223 23.69 -10.67 -4.45
CA ALA A 223 22.74 -10.14 -5.43
C ALA A 223 21.31 -10.18 -4.88
N VAL A 224 20.51 -9.17 -5.20
CA VAL A 224 19.08 -9.15 -4.92
C VAL A 224 18.35 -9.77 -6.09
N VAL A 225 17.56 -10.81 -5.84
CA VAL A 225 16.76 -11.48 -6.87
C VAL A 225 15.31 -11.19 -6.65
N ALA A 226 14.67 -10.55 -7.62
CA ALA A 226 13.24 -10.25 -7.63
C ALA A 226 12.49 -11.35 -8.36
N PHE A 227 11.38 -11.80 -7.79
CA PHE A 227 10.41 -12.72 -8.38
C PHE A 227 9.08 -12.00 -8.50
N TYR A 228 8.46 -12.06 -9.66
CA TYR A 228 7.22 -11.34 -9.94
C TYR A 228 6.39 -12.08 -10.99
N THR A 229 5.11 -11.76 -11.04
CA THR A 229 4.25 -12.29 -12.09
C THR A 229 4.29 -11.36 -13.30
N THR A 230 4.53 -11.91 -14.48
CA THR A 230 4.25 -11.23 -15.75
C THR A 230 2.84 -11.56 -16.21
N ALA A 231 2.00 -10.52 -16.33
CA ALA A 231 0.59 -10.63 -16.71
C ALA A 231 0.40 -10.15 -18.16
N GLY A 232 0.49 -11.11 -19.07
CA GLY A 232 0.23 -10.93 -20.50
C GLY A 232 -1.01 -11.73 -20.93
N GLU A 233 -0.87 -12.57 -21.96
CA GLU A 233 -1.92 -13.52 -22.36
C GLU A 233 -2.25 -14.50 -21.22
N ASN A 234 -1.21 -14.94 -20.51
CA ASN A 234 -1.32 -15.75 -19.30
C ASN A 234 -0.50 -15.12 -18.16
N GLN A 235 -0.79 -15.50 -16.93
CA GLN A 235 0.02 -15.15 -15.77
C GLN A 235 1.14 -16.18 -15.60
N THR A 236 2.39 -15.71 -15.69
CA THR A 236 3.58 -16.55 -15.56
C THR A 236 4.56 -15.92 -14.57
N GLN A 237 5.43 -16.72 -13.94
CA GLN A 237 6.39 -16.18 -13.00
C GLN A 237 7.69 -15.88 -13.71
N SER A 238 8.23 -14.70 -13.43
CA SER A 238 9.48 -14.19 -13.97
C SER A 238 10.40 -13.75 -12.86
N MET A 239 11.69 -13.57 -13.19
CA MET A 239 12.65 -13.02 -12.25
C MET A 239 13.54 -11.96 -12.89
N ALA A 240 14.10 -11.11 -12.03
CA ALA A 240 15.15 -10.16 -12.37
C ALA A 240 16.17 -10.12 -11.23
N TYR A 241 17.37 -9.63 -11.49
CA TYR A 241 18.41 -9.54 -10.49
C TYR A 241 19.08 -8.18 -10.49
N SER A 242 19.59 -7.79 -9.32
CA SER A 242 20.29 -6.55 -9.07
C SER A 242 21.63 -6.83 -8.39
N THR A 243 22.69 -6.15 -8.84
CA THR A 243 24.01 -6.17 -8.22
C THR A 243 24.37 -4.84 -7.56
N ASP A 244 23.44 -3.89 -7.54
CA ASP A 244 23.58 -2.54 -6.98
C ASP A 244 22.63 -2.26 -5.80
N ASN A 245 22.32 -3.30 -5.01
CA ASN A 245 21.45 -3.25 -3.83
C ASN A 245 20.00 -2.89 -4.15
N GLY A 246 19.48 -3.35 -5.30
CA GLY A 246 18.06 -3.18 -5.67
C GLY A 246 17.74 -1.86 -6.35
N LYS A 247 18.75 -1.05 -6.72
CA LYS A 247 18.51 0.22 -7.43
C LYS A 247 18.08 0.00 -8.86
N THR A 248 18.74 -0.94 -9.53
CA THR A 248 18.40 -1.34 -10.91
C THR A 248 18.29 -2.85 -11.02
N PHE A 249 17.42 -3.32 -11.91
CA PHE A 249 17.23 -4.74 -12.16
C PHE A 249 17.49 -5.09 -13.63
N THR A 250 18.17 -6.21 -13.83
CA THR A 250 18.31 -6.88 -15.12
C THR A 250 17.33 -8.06 -15.15
N LYS A 251 16.42 -8.07 -16.11
CA LYS A 251 15.51 -9.20 -16.30
C LYS A 251 16.29 -10.43 -16.75
N TYR A 252 15.89 -11.59 -16.25
CA TYR A 252 16.55 -12.85 -16.59
C TYR A 252 16.16 -13.29 -18.00
N ASP A 253 17.14 -13.63 -18.85
CA ASP A 253 16.91 -14.02 -20.25
C ASP A 253 16.09 -15.32 -20.38
N GLY A 254 16.09 -16.18 -19.34
CA GLY A 254 15.32 -17.41 -19.30
C GLY A 254 13.88 -17.27 -18.80
N ASN A 255 13.35 -16.05 -18.70
CA ASN A 255 11.95 -15.84 -18.33
C ASN A 255 10.97 -16.34 -19.43
N PRO A 256 9.78 -16.86 -19.05
CA PRO A 256 9.32 -17.10 -17.69
C PRO A 256 9.98 -18.33 -17.04
N ILE A 257 10.25 -18.27 -15.71
CA ILE A 257 10.86 -19.37 -14.96
C ILE A 257 9.85 -20.41 -14.45
N LEU A 258 8.57 -20.06 -14.40
CA LEU A 258 7.51 -20.96 -13.96
C LEU A 258 6.20 -20.61 -14.64
N THR A 259 5.53 -21.64 -15.17
CA THR A 259 4.21 -21.55 -15.84
C THR A 259 3.29 -22.64 -15.34
N ALA A 260 1.99 -22.38 -15.35
CA ALA A 260 0.98 -23.40 -15.09
C ALA A 260 -0.32 -23.04 -15.83
N ASP A 261 -1.07 -24.07 -16.22
CA ASP A 261 -2.40 -23.91 -16.81
C ASP A 261 -3.47 -23.88 -15.70
N VAL A 262 -3.44 -22.80 -14.91
CA VAL A 262 -4.42 -22.54 -13.84
C VAL A 262 -4.74 -21.04 -13.82
N PRO A 263 -5.99 -20.66 -13.50
CA PRO A 263 -6.34 -19.25 -13.37
C PRO A 263 -5.64 -18.63 -12.15
N ASP A 264 -5.45 -17.31 -12.20
CA ASP A 264 -4.92 -16.54 -11.07
C ASP A 264 -3.60 -17.08 -10.50
N PHE A 265 -2.70 -17.49 -11.40
CA PHE A 265 -1.38 -18.05 -11.06
C PHE A 265 -0.37 -16.91 -10.85
N ARG A 266 -0.29 -16.37 -9.63
CA ARG A 266 0.44 -15.12 -9.36
C ARG A 266 1.01 -14.97 -7.96
N ASP A 267 1.73 -13.87 -7.78
CA ASP A 267 2.25 -13.32 -6.51
C ASP A 267 3.28 -14.23 -5.83
N PRO A 268 4.42 -14.54 -6.50
CA PRO A 268 5.42 -15.43 -5.94
C PRO A 268 6.12 -14.78 -4.74
N HIS A 269 6.09 -15.47 -3.59
CA HIS A 269 6.89 -15.15 -2.42
C HIS A 269 7.98 -16.19 -2.22
N VAL A 270 9.24 -15.74 -2.22
CA VAL A 270 10.42 -16.61 -2.13
C VAL A 270 11.15 -16.35 -0.82
N PHE A 271 11.63 -17.41 -0.18
CA PHE A 271 12.47 -17.34 1.02
C PHE A 271 13.42 -18.52 1.13
N ARG A 272 14.47 -18.38 1.92
CA ARG A 272 15.39 -19.48 2.24
C ARG A 272 14.85 -20.32 3.39
N HIS A 273 14.65 -21.63 3.19
CA HIS A 273 14.34 -22.57 4.25
C HIS A 273 15.64 -23.20 4.77
N GLU A 274 16.13 -22.68 5.89
CA GLU A 274 17.45 -23.00 6.44
C GLU A 274 17.62 -24.51 6.75
N LYS A 275 16.58 -25.15 7.30
CA LYS A 275 16.63 -26.57 7.69
C LYS A 275 16.83 -27.51 6.47
N SER A 276 16.22 -27.22 5.34
CA SER A 276 16.39 -28.03 4.11
C SER A 276 17.53 -27.54 3.22
N GLY A 277 18.05 -26.33 3.48
CA GLY A 277 19.03 -25.68 2.63
C GLY A 277 18.52 -25.34 1.23
N ARG A 278 17.21 -25.23 1.04
CA ARG A 278 16.57 -24.93 -0.26
C ARG A 278 15.87 -23.56 -0.25
N TRP A 279 15.70 -23.01 -1.41
CA TRP A 279 14.78 -21.90 -1.63
C TRP A 279 13.37 -22.44 -1.79
N ILE A 280 12.42 -21.78 -1.18
CA ILE A 280 10.99 -22.08 -1.27
C ILE A 280 10.30 -20.92 -1.97
N LEU A 281 9.42 -21.26 -2.89
CA LEU A 281 8.51 -20.32 -3.53
C LEU A 281 7.09 -20.74 -3.22
N ILE A 282 6.30 -19.84 -2.66
CA ILE A 282 4.87 -19.99 -2.48
C ILE A 282 4.16 -18.95 -3.34
N LEU A 283 3.09 -19.33 -4.04
CA LEU A 283 2.29 -18.44 -4.87
C LEU A 283 0.81 -18.82 -4.87
N ALA A 284 -0.03 -17.88 -5.25
CA ALA A 284 -1.45 -18.11 -5.42
C ALA A 284 -1.76 -18.81 -6.75
N ALA A 285 -2.70 -19.75 -6.70
CA ALA A 285 -3.22 -20.49 -7.86
C ALA A 285 -4.75 -20.64 -7.72
N GLY A 286 -5.47 -19.57 -7.99
CA GLY A 286 -6.91 -19.46 -7.77
C GLY A 286 -7.26 -19.38 -6.28
N GLN A 287 -7.73 -20.49 -5.69
CA GLN A 287 -8.10 -20.58 -4.26
C GLN A 287 -7.25 -21.60 -3.49
N GLU A 288 -6.01 -21.78 -3.93
CA GLU A 288 -4.98 -22.53 -3.20
C GLU A 288 -3.65 -21.83 -3.30
N MET A 289 -2.77 -22.12 -2.37
CA MET A 289 -1.36 -21.75 -2.45
C MET A 289 -0.56 -22.94 -2.92
N ARG A 290 0.30 -22.75 -3.93
CA ARG A 290 1.23 -23.77 -4.41
C ARG A 290 2.63 -23.50 -3.88
N ILE A 291 3.30 -24.56 -3.48
CA ILE A 291 4.65 -24.54 -2.91
C ILE A 291 5.60 -25.24 -3.85
N TYR A 292 6.71 -24.59 -4.14
CA TYR A 292 7.79 -25.10 -4.96
C TYR A 292 9.11 -24.98 -4.21
N SER A 293 10.11 -25.81 -4.57
CA SER A 293 11.46 -25.71 -4.05
C SER A 293 12.49 -25.60 -5.15
N SER A 294 13.63 -24.94 -4.84
CA SER A 294 14.74 -24.77 -5.77
C SER A 294 16.08 -24.84 -5.02
N ALA A 295 17.12 -25.31 -5.71
CA ALA A 295 18.51 -25.21 -5.25
C ALA A 295 19.21 -23.94 -5.74
N ASN A 296 18.72 -23.33 -6.83
CA ASN A 296 19.44 -22.30 -7.59
C ASN A 296 18.58 -21.08 -8.00
N LEU A 297 17.36 -20.96 -7.44
CA LEU A 297 16.41 -19.86 -7.73
C LEU A 297 15.88 -19.83 -9.19
N LYS A 298 16.33 -20.72 -10.06
CA LYS A 298 15.97 -20.77 -11.49
C LYS A 298 15.08 -21.95 -11.82
N ASP A 299 15.43 -23.12 -11.30
CA ASP A 299 14.75 -24.38 -11.57
C ASP A 299 13.87 -24.73 -10.38
N TRP A 300 12.55 -24.81 -10.56
CA TRP A 300 11.57 -24.98 -9.51
C TRP A 300 10.88 -26.34 -9.62
N THR A 301 10.82 -27.05 -8.51
CA THR A 301 10.11 -28.33 -8.38
C THR A 301 8.83 -28.11 -7.56
N TYR A 302 7.68 -28.54 -8.07
CA TYR A 302 6.43 -28.53 -7.31
C TYR A 302 6.51 -29.51 -6.15
N GLU A 303 6.12 -29.05 -4.97
CA GLU A 303 6.14 -29.83 -3.73
C GLU A 303 4.74 -30.17 -3.23
N SER A 304 3.87 -29.18 -3.06
CA SER A 304 2.54 -29.35 -2.52
C SER A 304 1.64 -28.14 -2.75
N SER A 305 0.36 -28.30 -2.41
CA SER A 305 -0.56 -27.15 -2.29
C SER A 305 -1.25 -27.14 -0.92
N PHE A 306 -1.76 -25.95 -0.55
CA PHE A 306 -2.54 -25.71 0.66
C PHE A 306 -3.74 -24.82 0.32
N GLY A 307 -4.88 -25.07 0.96
CA GLY A 307 -6.04 -24.17 0.91
C GLY A 307 -7.37 -24.88 0.86
N LYS A 308 -7.46 -25.99 0.17
CA LYS A 308 -8.74 -26.69 -0.03
C LYS A 308 -9.49 -26.94 1.29
N GLY A 309 -10.62 -26.22 1.45
CA GLY A 309 -11.50 -26.34 2.60
C GLY A 309 -11.05 -25.57 3.86
N TYR A 310 -9.95 -24.82 3.81
CA TYR A 310 -9.45 -24.03 4.94
C TYR A 310 -9.71 -22.54 4.75
N GLY A 311 -10.25 -21.88 5.78
CA GLY A 311 -10.44 -20.43 5.80
C GLY A 311 -11.57 -19.94 4.88
N CYS A 312 -11.47 -18.68 4.46
CA CYS A 312 -12.45 -18.04 3.59
C CYS A 312 -12.14 -18.31 2.11
N HIS A 313 -13.16 -18.65 1.34
CA HIS A 313 -13.13 -18.92 -0.10
C HIS A 313 -14.12 -18.08 -0.90
N GLU A 314 -14.58 -16.95 -0.37
CA GLU A 314 -15.53 -16.07 -1.06
C GLU A 314 -14.92 -15.25 -2.19
N GLY A 315 -13.58 -15.28 -2.34
CA GLY A 315 -12.84 -14.54 -3.35
C GLY A 315 -11.58 -15.25 -3.83
N VAL A 316 -10.80 -14.55 -4.63
CA VAL A 316 -9.50 -15.03 -5.14
C VAL A 316 -8.44 -14.87 -4.05
N TRP A 317 -7.59 -15.87 -3.91
CA TRP A 317 -6.44 -15.85 -3.03
C TRP A 317 -5.25 -15.19 -3.72
N GLU A 318 -4.54 -14.29 -3.01
CA GLU A 318 -3.47 -13.45 -3.55
C GLU A 318 -2.35 -13.25 -2.52
N CYS A 319 -1.21 -12.76 -2.96
CA CYS A 319 -0.09 -12.24 -2.16
C CYS A 319 0.22 -13.11 -0.92
N PRO A 320 0.65 -14.38 -1.09
CA PRO A 320 1.02 -15.22 0.05
C PRO A 320 2.33 -14.78 0.69
N ASP A 321 2.48 -15.14 1.98
CA ASP A 321 3.74 -15.12 2.70
C ASP A 321 3.81 -16.34 3.62
N LEU A 322 5.01 -16.86 3.86
CA LEU A 322 5.21 -18.06 4.68
C LEU A 322 6.50 -17.93 5.53
N PHE A 323 6.35 -17.87 6.84
CA PHE A 323 7.48 -17.65 7.76
C PHE A 323 7.28 -18.32 9.12
N GLU A 324 8.37 -18.55 9.83
CA GLU A 324 8.38 -19.09 11.20
C GLU A 324 8.45 -17.95 12.22
N LEU A 325 7.66 -18.03 13.30
CA LEU A 325 7.68 -17.10 14.44
C LEU A 325 7.69 -17.85 15.76
N PRO A 326 8.47 -17.37 16.77
CA PRO A 326 8.36 -17.86 18.14
C PRO A 326 7.02 -17.46 18.74
N VAL A 327 6.46 -18.31 19.61
CA VAL A 327 5.24 -18.00 20.36
C VAL A 327 5.62 -17.32 21.68
N GLU A 328 5.05 -16.13 21.92
CA GLU A 328 5.34 -15.29 23.09
C GLU A 328 5.22 -16.08 24.42
N GLY A 329 6.28 -16.06 25.22
CA GLY A 329 6.33 -16.76 26.51
C GLY A 329 6.36 -18.29 26.43
N LYS A 330 6.61 -18.86 25.25
CA LYS A 330 6.77 -20.30 25.02
C LYS A 330 8.16 -20.62 24.47
N ASN A 331 8.52 -21.92 24.52
CA ASN A 331 9.81 -22.44 24.02
C ASN A 331 9.68 -23.13 22.66
N TYR A 332 8.66 -22.78 21.88
CA TYR A 332 8.43 -23.32 20.56
C TYR A 332 8.02 -22.21 19.58
N SER A 333 8.16 -22.51 18.29
CA SER A 333 7.75 -21.66 17.16
C SER A 333 6.63 -22.33 16.37
N LYS A 334 5.92 -21.53 15.58
CA LYS A 334 4.97 -21.98 14.56
C LYS A 334 5.22 -21.29 13.24
N TRP A 335 4.89 -21.95 12.17
CA TRP A 335 4.83 -21.35 10.85
C TRP A 335 3.51 -20.61 10.67
N VAL A 336 3.59 -19.47 10.02
CA VAL A 336 2.44 -18.65 9.64
C VAL A 336 2.40 -18.59 8.12
N LEU A 337 1.27 -18.99 7.55
CA LEU A 337 0.95 -18.76 6.14
C LEU A 337 -0.03 -17.61 6.09
N VAL A 338 0.34 -16.52 5.43
CA VAL A 338 -0.52 -15.38 5.13
C VAL A 338 -1.15 -15.59 3.76
N CYS A 339 -2.42 -15.22 3.65
CA CYS A 339 -3.20 -15.30 2.42
C CYS A 339 -4.13 -14.08 2.34
N ASN A 340 -3.94 -13.27 1.34
CA ASN A 340 -4.85 -12.17 1.05
C ASN A 340 -6.02 -12.67 0.20
N ILE A 341 -7.20 -12.09 0.38
CA ILE A 341 -8.41 -12.51 -0.34
C ILE A 341 -9.24 -11.29 -0.77
N ASN A 342 -9.77 -11.35 -1.99
CA ASN A 342 -10.69 -10.34 -2.51
C ASN A 342 -11.73 -10.94 -3.48
N PRO A 343 -13.06 -10.76 -3.21
CA PRO A 343 -13.67 -10.29 -1.95
C PRO A 343 -13.57 -11.35 -0.84
N GLY A 344 -14.25 -11.14 0.29
CA GLY A 344 -14.37 -12.14 1.36
C GLY A 344 -13.92 -11.62 2.75
N GLY A 345 -13.48 -10.37 2.84
CA GLY A 345 -13.02 -9.77 4.09
C GLY A 345 -14.11 -9.62 5.15
N PRO A 346 -13.76 -9.60 6.47
CA PRO A 346 -14.72 -9.56 7.58
C PRO A 346 -15.53 -8.26 7.64
N ALA A 347 -15.02 -7.19 7.04
CA ALA A 347 -15.71 -5.90 6.88
C ALA A 347 -16.20 -5.68 5.44
N GLY A 348 -16.13 -6.70 4.59
CA GLY A 348 -16.44 -6.67 3.17
C GLY A 348 -15.26 -6.24 2.29
N GLY A 349 -15.19 -6.79 1.08
CA GLY A 349 -14.10 -6.55 0.12
C GLY A 349 -12.81 -7.27 0.48
N SER A 350 -11.69 -6.56 0.37
CA SER A 350 -10.34 -7.09 0.51
C SER A 350 -9.94 -7.29 1.98
N ALA A 351 -9.21 -8.36 2.29
CA ALA A 351 -8.65 -8.59 3.62
C ALA A 351 -7.48 -9.58 3.61
N THR A 352 -6.77 -9.68 4.74
CA THR A 352 -5.64 -10.58 4.96
C THR A 352 -6.02 -11.64 5.98
N GLN A 353 -6.21 -12.89 5.55
CA GLN A 353 -6.35 -14.04 6.44
C GLN A 353 -5.00 -14.72 6.68
N TYR A 354 -4.89 -15.52 7.74
CA TYR A 354 -3.69 -16.27 8.02
C TYR A 354 -3.99 -17.63 8.63
N PHE A 355 -3.02 -18.53 8.53
CA PHE A 355 -3.04 -19.88 9.09
C PHE A 355 -1.79 -20.10 9.93
N THR A 356 -1.92 -20.82 11.07
CA THR A 356 -0.80 -21.26 11.88
C THR A 356 -0.60 -22.77 11.70
N GLY A 357 0.65 -23.22 11.77
CA GLY A 357 0.93 -24.62 11.54
C GLY A 357 2.40 -25.01 11.63
N THR A 358 2.76 -26.05 10.90
CA THR A 358 4.13 -26.51 10.70
C THR A 358 4.48 -26.54 9.22
N PHE A 359 5.75 -26.36 8.91
CA PHE A 359 6.28 -26.49 7.55
C PHE A 359 7.60 -27.27 7.58
N ASP A 360 7.71 -28.32 6.76
CA ASP A 360 8.85 -29.23 6.74
C ASP A 360 9.84 -28.97 5.61
N GLY A 361 9.62 -27.93 4.83
CA GLY A 361 10.38 -27.60 3.62
C GLY A 361 9.69 -28.06 2.33
N HIS A 362 8.60 -28.83 2.44
CA HIS A 362 7.82 -29.36 1.31
C HIS A 362 6.34 -29.06 1.45
N LYS A 363 5.79 -29.18 2.67
CA LYS A 363 4.35 -29.08 2.91
C LYS A 363 4.04 -28.25 4.15
N PHE A 364 3.09 -27.35 4.01
CA PHE A 364 2.46 -26.67 5.14
C PHE A 364 1.31 -27.51 5.69
N THR A 365 1.31 -27.75 7.01
CA THR A 365 0.24 -28.46 7.72
C THR A 365 -0.39 -27.53 8.73
N CYS A 366 -1.65 -27.16 8.52
CA CYS A 366 -2.40 -26.22 9.35
C CYS A 366 -2.83 -26.87 10.68
N ASP A 367 -2.69 -26.16 11.78
CA ASP A 367 -3.14 -26.56 13.12
C ASP A 367 -4.59 -26.16 13.39
N THR A 368 -5.10 -25.18 12.64
CA THR A 368 -6.44 -24.62 12.83
C THR A 368 -7.47 -25.52 12.11
N LYS A 369 -8.66 -25.67 12.68
CA LYS A 369 -9.75 -26.37 12.01
C LYS A 369 -10.14 -25.67 10.70
N PRO A 370 -10.51 -26.43 9.66
CA PRO A 370 -10.82 -25.87 8.34
C PRO A 370 -11.84 -24.72 8.35
N GLU A 371 -12.88 -24.82 9.18
CA GLU A 371 -13.97 -23.85 9.27
C GLU A 371 -13.61 -22.56 10.02
N VAL A 372 -12.42 -22.46 10.60
CA VAL A 372 -11.97 -21.28 11.36
C VAL A 372 -11.15 -20.36 10.49
N THR A 373 -11.64 -19.15 10.25
CA THR A 373 -10.90 -18.09 9.58
C THR A 373 -10.31 -17.11 10.60
N LYS A 374 -9.02 -16.85 10.50
CA LYS A 374 -8.30 -15.85 11.30
C LYS A 374 -7.87 -14.69 10.40
N TRP A 375 -8.06 -13.47 10.88
CA TRP A 375 -7.74 -12.25 10.14
C TRP A 375 -6.59 -11.50 10.81
N ALA A 376 -5.64 -11.03 10.02
CA ALA A 376 -4.51 -10.24 10.51
C ALA A 376 -4.92 -8.79 10.83
N ASP A 377 -5.96 -8.29 10.18
CA ASP A 377 -6.58 -6.98 10.39
C ASP A 377 -8.08 -7.10 10.18
N TYR A 378 -8.87 -6.51 11.05
CA TYR A 378 -10.33 -6.52 11.01
C TYR A 378 -10.93 -5.19 10.51
N GLY A 379 -10.08 -4.20 10.22
CA GLY A 379 -10.48 -2.98 9.55
C GLY A 379 -10.87 -3.23 8.10
N LYS A 380 -11.34 -2.20 7.45
CA LYS A 380 -11.78 -2.32 6.05
C LYS A 380 -10.65 -2.08 5.05
N ASP A 381 -9.53 -1.47 5.48
CA ASP A 381 -8.48 -0.98 4.57
C ASP A 381 -7.10 -1.54 4.91
N ASN A 382 -6.97 -2.87 4.88
CA ASN A 382 -5.67 -3.55 4.94
C ASN A 382 -5.69 -4.74 4.00
N TYR A 383 -4.84 -4.71 2.99
CA TYR A 383 -4.74 -5.74 1.96
C TYR A 383 -3.31 -5.95 1.47
N ALA A 384 -3.06 -7.08 0.79
CA ALA A 384 -1.78 -7.47 0.22
C ALA A 384 -0.62 -7.40 1.23
N GLY A 385 -0.91 -7.64 2.52
CA GLY A 385 0.08 -7.59 3.59
C GLY A 385 1.12 -8.68 3.43
N VAL A 386 2.40 -8.29 3.30
CA VAL A 386 3.57 -9.18 3.19
C VAL A 386 4.74 -8.63 4.00
N THR A 387 5.79 -9.45 4.19
CA THR A 387 6.89 -9.13 5.09
C THR A 387 8.22 -8.88 4.38
N PHE A 388 9.13 -8.13 5.04
CA PHE A 388 10.49 -7.91 4.57
C PHE A 388 11.34 -9.17 4.65
N ASP A 389 12.05 -9.50 3.56
CA ASP A 389 13.15 -10.46 3.60
C ASP A 389 14.36 -9.85 4.33
N ASN A 390 15.12 -10.71 5.01
CA ASN A 390 16.38 -10.35 5.65
C ASN A 390 16.29 -9.19 6.66
N ALA A 391 15.11 -8.94 7.28
CA ALA A 391 14.96 -7.90 8.30
C ALA A 391 15.94 -8.12 9.47
N PRO A 392 16.50 -7.03 10.07
CA PRO A 392 17.50 -7.17 11.13
C PRO A 392 16.89 -7.76 12.40
N ASP A 393 17.77 -8.31 13.25
CA ASP A 393 17.45 -8.82 14.58
C ASP A 393 16.38 -9.93 14.59
N GLY A 394 16.24 -10.67 13.49
CA GLY A 394 15.24 -11.73 13.34
C GLY A 394 13.79 -11.24 13.37
N ARG A 395 13.58 -9.94 13.20
CA ARG A 395 12.24 -9.34 13.14
C ARG A 395 11.50 -9.80 11.89
N ARG A 396 10.18 -9.92 12.03
CA ARG A 396 9.28 -10.09 10.90
C ARG A 396 8.41 -8.83 10.80
N ILE A 397 8.69 -7.99 9.81
CA ILE A 397 8.08 -6.67 9.65
C ILE A 397 7.15 -6.71 8.45
N MET A 398 5.87 -6.40 8.67
CA MET A 398 4.83 -6.39 7.65
C MET A 398 4.45 -4.95 7.28
N ILE A 399 4.16 -4.75 6.01
CA ILE A 399 3.46 -3.58 5.45
C ILE A 399 2.32 -4.10 4.58
N GLY A 400 1.16 -3.44 4.61
CA GLY A 400 0.02 -3.74 3.74
C GLY A 400 -0.41 -2.53 2.91
N TRP A 401 -1.18 -2.77 1.87
CA TRP A 401 -1.87 -1.71 1.13
C TRP A 401 -3.07 -1.20 1.95
N MET A 402 -3.07 0.09 2.24
CA MET A 402 -4.13 0.73 3.02
C MET A 402 -5.23 1.23 2.08
N SER A 403 -6.02 0.30 1.58
CA SER A 403 -7.21 0.54 0.77
C SER A 403 -8.07 -0.73 0.66
N ASN A 404 -9.13 -0.66 -0.16
CA ASN A 404 -10.04 -1.77 -0.42
C ASN A 404 -10.51 -1.74 -1.88
N TRP A 405 -10.45 -2.86 -2.59
CA TRP A 405 -10.85 -2.95 -4.00
C TRP A 405 -12.29 -2.50 -4.28
N GLN A 406 -13.18 -2.53 -3.26
CA GLN A 406 -14.55 -2.06 -3.42
C GLN A 406 -14.67 -0.58 -3.84
N TYR A 407 -13.68 0.26 -3.52
CA TYR A 407 -13.74 1.71 -3.79
C TYR A 407 -12.37 2.37 -4.07
N ALA A 408 -11.31 1.61 -4.17
CA ALA A 408 -9.96 2.16 -4.29
C ALA A 408 -9.82 3.16 -5.45
N ASN A 409 -10.40 2.84 -6.61
CA ASN A 409 -10.39 3.72 -7.79
C ASN A 409 -11.23 5.00 -7.61
N GLN A 410 -12.05 5.09 -6.56
CA GLN A 410 -12.99 6.20 -6.30
C GLN A 410 -12.56 7.05 -5.10
N ALA A 411 -11.48 6.68 -4.40
CA ALA A 411 -11.00 7.43 -3.24
C ALA A 411 -10.79 8.92 -3.59
N PRO A 412 -11.14 9.86 -2.69
CA PRO A 412 -11.23 11.30 -3.00
C PRO A 412 -9.84 11.98 -3.00
N THR A 413 -8.93 11.46 -3.80
CA THR A 413 -7.62 12.01 -4.13
C THR A 413 -7.46 12.01 -5.65
N GLN A 414 -6.61 12.85 -6.21
CA GLN A 414 -6.49 13.02 -7.66
C GLN A 414 -5.09 12.67 -8.17
N GLN A 415 -4.08 13.48 -7.86
CA GLN A 415 -2.75 13.32 -8.44
C GLN A 415 -2.03 12.07 -7.93
N TYR A 416 -2.39 11.58 -6.76
CA TYR A 416 -1.93 10.30 -6.21
C TYR A 416 -3.11 9.49 -5.68
N ARG A 417 -2.96 8.19 -5.55
CA ARG A 417 -3.96 7.35 -4.90
C ARG A 417 -3.33 6.21 -4.13
N SER A 418 -3.84 6.00 -2.91
CA SER A 418 -3.44 4.99 -1.93
C SER A 418 -2.20 5.31 -1.10
N ALA A 419 -2.04 4.52 -0.04
CA ALA A 419 -0.92 4.53 0.88
C ALA A 419 -0.65 3.11 1.38
N ASN A 420 0.52 2.89 2.00
CA ASN A 420 0.77 1.70 2.80
C ASN A 420 0.41 1.96 4.28
N THR A 421 0.14 0.89 5.03
CA THR A 421 0.06 0.92 6.49
C THR A 421 1.40 1.33 7.10
N ILE A 422 1.43 1.75 8.37
CA ILE A 422 2.72 1.83 9.08
C ILE A 422 3.37 0.44 9.15
N ALA A 423 4.70 0.41 9.26
CA ALA A 423 5.42 -0.83 9.48
C ALA A 423 5.03 -1.45 10.83
N ARG A 424 4.81 -2.77 10.85
CA ARG A 424 4.33 -3.53 12.01
C ARG A 424 5.21 -4.75 12.27
N ASP A 425 5.67 -4.93 13.51
CA ASP A 425 6.36 -6.14 13.94
C ASP A 425 5.35 -7.23 14.24
N LEU A 426 5.53 -8.40 13.63
CA LEU A 426 4.69 -9.57 13.85
C LEU A 426 5.22 -10.42 15.01
N TYR A 427 4.30 -11.00 15.77
CA TYR A 427 4.59 -12.00 16.77
C TYR A 427 3.41 -12.95 16.95
N LEU A 428 3.66 -14.14 17.50
CA LEU A 428 2.60 -15.08 17.88
C LEU A 428 2.35 -15.03 19.39
N TYR A 429 1.08 -15.13 19.77
CA TYR A 429 0.65 -15.36 21.15
C TYR A 429 -0.35 -16.50 21.21
N THR A 430 -0.62 -17.05 22.40
CA THR A 430 -1.59 -18.12 22.58
C THR A 430 -2.60 -17.77 23.67
N ASP A 431 -3.84 -18.25 23.52
CA ASP A 431 -4.86 -18.26 24.56
C ASP A 431 -4.75 -19.52 25.46
N GLY A 432 -3.78 -20.38 25.20
CA GLY A 432 -3.58 -21.67 25.86
C GLY A 432 -4.05 -22.87 25.03
N THR A 433 -4.80 -22.65 23.98
CA THR A 433 -5.33 -23.70 23.09
C THR A 433 -4.99 -23.48 21.61
N THR A 434 -4.87 -22.23 21.20
CA THR A 434 -4.68 -21.82 19.82
C THR A 434 -3.66 -20.69 19.75
N GLU A 435 -2.82 -20.69 18.73
CA GLU A 435 -1.91 -19.60 18.41
C GLU A 435 -2.57 -18.57 17.48
N TYR A 436 -2.29 -17.31 17.79
CA TYR A 436 -2.80 -16.16 17.05
C TYR A 436 -1.65 -15.25 16.61
N LEU A 437 -1.77 -14.68 15.41
CA LEU A 437 -0.87 -13.65 14.93
C LEU A 437 -1.27 -12.30 15.50
N ALA A 438 -0.30 -11.55 15.97
CA ALA A 438 -0.43 -10.16 16.35
C ALA A 438 0.54 -9.30 15.57
N SER A 439 0.16 -8.04 15.33
CA SER A 439 0.99 -7.07 14.63
C SER A 439 0.99 -5.75 15.38
N LYS A 440 2.13 -5.44 16.04
CA LYS A 440 2.29 -4.18 16.77
C LYS A 440 2.98 -3.13 15.90
N PRO A 441 2.68 -1.83 16.07
CA PRO A 441 3.46 -0.78 15.41
C PRO A 441 4.95 -0.97 15.67
N SER A 442 5.77 -0.92 14.64
CA SER A 442 7.23 -1.00 14.78
C SER A 442 7.74 0.16 15.63
N VAL A 443 8.74 -0.09 16.46
CA VAL A 443 9.28 0.88 17.44
C VAL A 443 9.77 2.16 16.79
N GLU A 444 10.16 2.12 15.54
CA GLU A 444 10.58 3.26 14.72
C GLU A 444 9.50 4.34 14.63
N ASN A 445 8.22 3.95 14.67
CA ASN A 445 7.10 4.89 14.65
C ASN A 445 7.08 5.81 15.89
N GLU A 446 7.66 5.37 17.02
CA GLU A 446 7.74 6.19 18.23
C GLU A 446 8.68 7.39 18.07
N LYS A 447 9.62 7.35 17.12
CA LYS A 447 10.52 8.48 16.82
C LYS A 447 9.78 9.71 16.30
N MET A 448 8.58 9.53 15.76
CA MET A 448 7.73 10.64 15.32
C MET A 448 7.08 11.40 16.48
N ARG A 449 7.05 10.84 17.71
CA ARG A 449 6.37 11.45 18.85
C ARG A 449 6.99 12.77 19.25
N GLY A 450 6.19 13.82 19.27
CA GLY A 450 6.52 15.06 19.95
C GLY A 450 6.16 15.01 21.45
N LYS A 451 6.29 16.14 22.14
CA LYS A 451 5.86 16.25 23.54
C LYS A 451 4.35 16.00 23.65
N ALA A 452 3.93 15.18 24.60
CA ALA A 452 2.52 14.86 24.83
C ALA A 452 1.67 16.15 24.96
N ALA A 453 0.67 16.30 24.11
CA ALA A 453 -0.28 17.41 24.12
C ALA A 453 -1.38 17.21 25.18
N VAL A 454 -1.76 15.95 25.40
CA VAL A 454 -2.72 15.55 26.42
C VAL A 454 -2.10 14.46 27.28
N LYS A 455 -2.23 14.59 28.60
CA LYS A 455 -1.93 13.53 29.57
C LYS A 455 -2.96 13.63 30.68
N LYS A 456 -3.89 12.67 30.78
CA LYS A 456 -5.02 12.70 31.72
C LYS A 456 -5.29 11.33 32.30
N ASN A 457 -5.61 11.29 33.60
CA ASN A 457 -6.27 10.14 34.20
C ASN A 457 -7.78 10.33 34.04
N ILE A 458 -8.49 9.26 33.70
CA ILE A 458 -9.92 9.25 33.40
C ILE A 458 -10.62 8.29 34.35
N SER A 459 -11.70 8.78 34.97
CA SER A 459 -12.65 7.98 35.73
C SER A 459 -14.05 8.27 35.18
N GLY A 460 -14.76 7.23 34.75
CA GLY A 460 -16.06 7.38 34.07
C GLY A 460 -15.94 8.00 32.68
N SER A 461 -16.62 9.12 32.44
CA SER A 461 -16.61 9.80 31.13
C SER A 461 -15.78 11.07 31.16
N LYS A 462 -15.02 11.31 30.11
CA LYS A 462 -14.21 12.52 29.92
C LYS A 462 -14.17 12.93 28.46
N THR A 463 -14.50 14.21 28.23
CA THR A 463 -14.34 14.84 26.92
C THR A 463 -13.23 15.91 26.98
N ILE A 464 -12.37 15.93 26.01
CA ILE A 464 -11.36 16.95 25.77
C ILE A 464 -11.70 17.57 24.40
N SER A 465 -12.37 18.72 24.44
CA SER A 465 -12.89 19.39 23.25
C SER A 465 -11.82 20.01 22.36
N LYS A 466 -10.57 20.10 22.86
CA LYS A 466 -9.44 20.67 22.11
C LYS A 466 -8.16 19.98 22.53
N MET A 467 -7.72 18.99 21.75
CA MET A 467 -6.45 18.29 22.00
C MET A 467 -5.24 19.16 21.67
N PHE A 468 -5.34 19.96 20.61
CA PHE A 468 -4.26 20.83 20.13
C PHE A 468 -4.75 22.27 19.99
N SER A 469 -3.87 23.24 20.22
CA SER A 469 -4.17 24.67 20.05
C SER A 469 -4.53 25.03 18.60
N LYS A 470 -3.84 24.40 17.64
CA LYS A 470 -4.20 24.38 16.23
C LYS A 470 -4.54 22.96 15.85
N PRO A 471 -5.73 22.69 15.24
CA PRO A 471 -6.07 21.36 14.75
C PRO A 471 -4.97 20.79 13.84
N ARG A 472 -4.71 19.49 14.00
CA ARG A 472 -3.73 18.78 13.18
C ARG A 472 -4.23 17.37 12.86
N GLY A 473 -3.88 16.87 11.66
CA GLY A 473 -4.29 15.54 11.20
C GLY A 473 -3.42 14.40 11.74
N THR A 474 -2.26 14.70 12.38
CA THR A 474 -1.24 13.70 12.68
C THR A 474 -0.95 13.61 14.17
N TYR A 475 -1.40 12.50 14.78
CA TYR A 475 -1.15 12.27 16.20
C TYR A 475 -1.35 10.79 16.55
N GLU A 476 -0.80 10.40 17.69
CA GLU A 476 -1.03 9.11 18.31
C GLU A 476 -1.85 9.29 19.58
N VAL A 477 -2.82 8.39 19.79
CA VAL A 477 -3.61 8.27 21.01
C VAL A 477 -3.25 6.97 21.70
N VAL A 478 -2.95 7.01 22.98
CA VAL A 478 -2.74 5.83 23.83
C VAL A 478 -3.71 5.89 25.01
N LEU A 479 -4.63 4.96 25.05
CA LEU A 479 -5.56 4.75 26.15
C LEU A 479 -5.19 3.45 26.86
N THR A 480 -4.64 3.55 28.08
CA THR A 480 -4.34 2.40 28.93
C THR A 480 -5.41 2.27 29.99
N LEU A 481 -5.97 1.07 30.14
CA LEU A 481 -7.05 0.78 31.08
C LEU A 481 -6.49 0.14 32.36
N GLY A 482 -7.02 0.53 33.52
CA GLY A 482 -6.66 -0.08 34.79
C GLY A 482 -7.11 -1.55 34.87
N ASN A 483 -6.42 -2.33 35.71
CA ASN A 483 -6.65 -3.78 35.89
C ASN A 483 -8.10 -4.13 36.31
N ASP A 484 -8.82 -3.18 36.93
CA ASP A 484 -10.20 -3.36 37.40
C ASP A 484 -11.25 -3.09 36.29
N ASN A 485 -10.80 -2.84 35.06
CA ASN A 485 -11.73 -2.55 33.97
C ASN A 485 -12.40 -3.83 33.46
N ALA A 486 -13.68 -4.02 33.81
CA ALA A 486 -14.52 -5.14 33.36
C ALA A 486 -15.75 -4.65 32.56
N GLY A 487 -15.82 -3.36 32.17
CA GLY A 487 -16.97 -2.77 31.49
C GLY A 487 -16.65 -2.32 30.08
N ASN A 488 -17.67 -1.76 29.42
CA ASN A 488 -17.54 -1.21 28.10
C ASN A 488 -16.62 0.03 28.10
N VAL A 489 -15.97 0.24 26.99
CA VAL A 489 -15.13 1.43 26.73
C VAL A 489 -15.48 1.98 25.37
N GLU A 490 -15.79 3.28 25.32
CA GLU A 490 -16.00 3.99 24.07
C GLU A 490 -14.96 5.11 23.94
N LEU A 491 -14.31 5.21 22.78
CA LEU A 491 -13.44 6.30 22.41
C LEU A 491 -13.94 6.92 21.11
N VAL A 492 -14.15 8.23 21.10
CA VAL A 492 -14.63 8.98 19.93
C VAL A 492 -13.63 10.09 19.62
N LEU A 493 -13.16 10.12 18.37
CA LEU A 493 -12.43 11.26 17.79
C LEU A 493 -13.42 12.07 16.94
N SER A 494 -13.46 13.38 17.14
CA SER A 494 -14.42 14.24 16.43
C SER A 494 -13.86 15.62 16.13
N ASN A 495 -14.50 16.33 15.19
CA ASN A 495 -14.19 17.71 14.84
C ASN A 495 -15.40 18.64 15.04
N THR A 496 -15.21 19.93 14.71
CA THR A 496 -16.23 20.97 14.91
C THR A 496 -17.42 20.86 13.95
N LYS A 497 -17.28 20.08 12.88
CA LYS A 497 -18.34 19.81 11.90
C LYS A 497 -19.24 18.64 12.30
N GLY A 498 -18.96 17.98 13.44
CA GLY A 498 -19.68 16.80 13.88
C GLY A 498 -19.25 15.51 13.19
N GLU A 499 -18.24 15.56 12.34
CA GLU A 499 -17.61 14.38 11.77
C GLU A 499 -16.85 13.63 12.85
N ASN A 500 -16.93 12.31 12.84
CA ASN A 500 -16.32 11.50 13.89
C ASN A 500 -16.04 10.07 13.45
N VAL A 501 -15.11 9.44 14.16
CA VAL A 501 -14.93 8.01 14.22
C VAL A 501 -15.04 7.56 15.66
N SER A 502 -15.61 6.38 15.89
CA SER A 502 -15.72 5.82 17.24
C SER A 502 -15.22 4.38 17.28
N MET A 503 -14.57 4.03 18.39
CA MET A 503 -14.27 2.66 18.75
C MET A 503 -14.95 2.31 20.06
N MET A 504 -15.66 1.19 20.05
CA MET A 504 -16.37 0.67 21.23
C MET A 504 -15.90 -0.74 21.55
N TYR A 505 -15.50 -0.96 22.78
CA TYR A 505 -15.32 -2.29 23.36
C TYR A 505 -16.60 -2.70 24.10
N ASP A 506 -17.20 -3.81 23.66
CA ASP A 506 -18.30 -4.49 24.32
C ASP A 506 -17.72 -5.62 25.18
N ALA A 507 -17.67 -5.40 26.49
CA ALA A 507 -17.06 -6.35 27.41
C ALA A 507 -17.86 -7.65 27.56
N ALA A 508 -19.17 -7.62 27.32
CA ALA A 508 -20.02 -8.81 27.41
C ALA A 508 -19.80 -9.74 26.20
N LYS A 509 -19.52 -9.18 25.02
CA LYS A 509 -19.23 -9.93 23.80
C LYS A 509 -17.73 -10.20 23.60
N GLY A 510 -16.85 -9.45 24.29
CA GLY A 510 -15.43 -9.49 24.03
C GLY A 510 -15.04 -9.00 22.64
N THR A 511 -15.74 -7.97 22.14
CA THR A 511 -15.52 -7.44 20.79
C THR A 511 -15.21 -5.95 20.78
N LEU A 512 -14.40 -5.54 19.79
CA LEU A 512 -14.18 -4.14 19.41
C LEU A 512 -14.95 -3.84 18.14
N SER A 513 -15.59 -2.67 18.05
CA SER A 513 -16.17 -2.16 16.83
C SER A 513 -15.58 -0.79 16.49
N PHE A 514 -15.25 -0.58 15.23
CA PHE A 514 -14.81 0.71 14.68
C PHE A 514 -15.89 1.23 13.71
N ASP A 515 -16.45 2.39 14.01
CA ASP A 515 -17.48 3.03 13.19
C ASP A 515 -16.93 4.27 12.48
N ARG A 516 -16.90 4.24 11.13
CA ARG A 516 -16.47 5.37 10.30
C ARG A 516 -17.57 6.00 9.46
N ARG A 517 -18.83 5.60 9.67
CA ARG A 517 -19.98 6.07 8.87
C ARG A 517 -20.18 7.59 8.89
N LYS A 518 -19.59 8.28 9.86
CA LYS A 518 -19.61 9.75 9.99
C LYS A 518 -18.23 10.37 9.94
N SER A 519 -17.26 9.71 9.28
CA SER A 519 -15.84 10.10 9.31
C SER A 519 -15.47 11.30 8.43
N GLY A 520 -16.42 11.91 7.72
CA GLY A 520 -16.21 13.02 6.79
C GLY A 520 -16.83 12.74 5.43
N ASN A 521 -16.06 12.91 4.35
CA ASN A 521 -16.53 12.53 3.01
C ASN A 521 -16.63 11.01 2.90
N VAL A 522 -17.85 10.51 2.95
CA VAL A 522 -18.17 9.08 2.86
C VAL A 522 -19.05 8.75 1.64
N SER A 523 -19.43 9.77 0.85
CA SER A 523 -20.41 9.64 -0.24
C SER A 523 -19.82 9.25 -1.59
N PHE A 524 -18.49 9.15 -1.70
CA PHE A 524 -17.83 8.79 -2.94
C PHE A 524 -18.03 7.31 -3.33
N SER A 525 -18.45 6.47 -2.39
CA SER A 525 -18.83 5.07 -2.62
C SER A 525 -19.78 4.57 -1.54
N ASP A 526 -20.85 3.88 -1.91
CA ASP A 526 -21.79 3.25 -0.99
C ASP A 526 -21.15 2.12 -0.17
N GLN A 527 -20.03 1.59 -0.63
CA GLN A 527 -19.26 0.56 0.06
C GLN A 527 -18.31 1.11 1.14
N PHE A 528 -18.10 2.44 1.16
CA PHE A 528 -17.14 3.06 2.07
C PHE A 528 -17.66 3.17 3.51
N PRO A 529 -18.89 3.67 3.79
CA PRO A 529 -19.41 3.78 5.16
C PRO A 529 -19.55 2.39 5.80
N ALA A 530 -18.80 2.12 6.87
CA ALA A 530 -18.78 0.79 7.48
C ALA A 530 -18.63 0.83 9.00
N VAL A 531 -19.05 -0.26 9.63
CA VAL A 531 -18.68 -0.64 11.00
C VAL A 531 -17.91 -1.96 10.89
N SER A 532 -16.64 -1.94 11.29
CA SER A 532 -15.80 -3.13 11.39
C SER A 532 -15.88 -3.70 12.81
N VAL A 533 -15.75 -5.03 12.95
CA VAL A 533 -15.82 -5.69 14.27
C VAL A 533 -14.66 -6.69 14.39
N ALA A 534 -13.90 -6.60 15.49
CA ALA A 534 -12.80 -7.48 15.82
C ALA A 534 -13.06 -8.21 17.14
N PRO A 535 -12.66 -9.49 17.30
CA PRO A 535 -12.63 -10.15 18.61
C PRO A 535 -11.46 -9.62 19.45
N VAL A 536 -11.61 -9.63 20.78
CA VAL A 536 -10.53 -9.46 21.75
C VAL A 536 -10.22 -10.83 22.33
N VAL A 537 -9.26 -11.53 21.70
CA VAL A 537 -8.98 -12.92 22.01
C VAL A 537 -8.14 -13.06 23.29
N GLY A 538 -8.51 -14.00 24.16
CA GLY A 538 -7.69 -14.49 25.28
C GLY A 538 -7.42 -13.50 26.42
N SER A 539 -7.98 -12.27 26.34
CA SER A 539 -7.73 -11.24 27.37
C SER A 539 -8.83 -10.19 27.41
N LYS A 540 -8.86 -9.43 28.52
CA LYS A 540 -9.64 -8.18 28.58
C LYS A 540 -8.94 -7.10 27.76
N LEU A 541 -9.67 -6.07 27.37
CA LEU A 541 -9.07 -4.89 26.81
C LEU A 541 -8.24 -4.16 27.87
N ASN A 542 -6.94 -3.99 27.63
CA ASN A 542 -5.99 -3.29 28.50
C ASN A 542 -5.43 -2.03 27.88
N GLU A 543 -5.30 -1.99 26.54
CA GLU A 543 -4.77 -0.85 25.80
C GLU A 543 -5.51 -0.68 24.48
N LEU A 544 -5.76 0.57 24.12
CA LEU A 544 -6.10 1.00 22.77
C LEU A 544 -5.09 2.04 22.32
N ARG A 545 -4.54 1.85 21.12
CA ARG A 545 -3.58 2.77 20.50
C ARG A 545 -4.07 3.13 19.10
N PHE A 546 -4.06 4.40 18.76
CA PHE A 546 -4.46 4.89 17.45
C PHE A 546 -3.35 5.68 16.82
N TYR A 547 -3.04 5.38 15.59
CA TYR A 547 -2.24 6.21 14.70
C TYR A 547 -3.19 6.93 13.74
N VAL A 548 -3.26 8.25 13.86
CA VAL A 548 -4.14 9.10 13.05
C VAL A 548 -3.31 9.90 12.07
N ASP A 549 -3.67 9.81 10.79
CA ASP A 549 -3.11 10.63 9.72
C ASP A 549 -4.21 11.40 9.00
N ASN A 550 -3.87 12.23 8.04
CA ASN A 550 -4.81 13.10 7.34
C ASN A 550 -6.00 12.36 6.71
N CYS A 551 -5.80 11.09 6.33
CA CYS A 551 -6.83 10.27 5.68
C CYS A 551 -6.98 8.85 6.26
N SER A 552 -6.42 8.56 7.44
CA SER A 552 -6.48 7.21 8.01
C SER A 552 -6.47 7.19 9.53
N VAL A 553 -6.98 6.08 10.07
CA VAL A 553 -6.86 5.70 11.48
C VAL A 553 -6.51 4.21 11.54
N GLU A 554 -5.33 3.90 12.06
CA GLU A 554 -4.93 2.55 12.39
C GLU A 554 -5.08 2.34 13.91
N ALA A 555 -5.92 1.39 14.32
CA ALA A 555 -6.23 1.11 15.71
C ALA A 555 -5.67 -0.25 16.12
N PHE A 556 -4.95 -0.27 17.25
CA PHE A 556 -4.30 -1.45 17.81
C PHE A 556 -4.81 -1.68 19.24
N ALA A 557 -5.28 -2.88 19.52
CA ALA A 557 -5.68 -3.27 20.88
C ALA A 557 -4.70 -4.28 21.45
N ASN A 558 -4.39 -4.12 22.74
CA ASN A 558 -3.55 -5.05 23.51
C ASN A 558 -2.21 -5.38 22.81
N GLY A 559 -1.49 -4.33 22.37
CA GLY A 559 -0.21 -4.49 21.70
C GLY A 559 -0.32 -5.14 20.31
N GLY A 560 -1.44 -4.93 19.59
CA GLY A 560 -1.64 -5.44 18.23
C GLY A 560 -2.24 -6.83 18.13
N ARG A 561 -2.79 -7.38 19.23
CA ARG A 561 -3.55 -8.65 19.22
C ARG A 561 -4.88 -8.55 18.47
N SER A 562 -5.44 -7.35 18.35
CA SER A 562 -6.52 -7.02 17.42
C SER A 562 -6.18 -5.70 16.76
N VAL A 563 -6.27 -5.66 15.43
CA VAL A 563 -5.92 -4.49 14.62
C VAL A 563 -7.07 -4.13 13.69
N MET A 564 -7.29 -2.84 13.49
CA MET A 564 -8.33 -2.31 12.59
C MET A 564 -7.78 -1.10 11.84
N THR A 565 -7.50 -1.26 10.56
CA THR A 565 -7.05 -0.20 9.66
C THR A 565 -8.21 0.36 8.89
N ASN A 566 -8.38 1.68 8.92
CA ASN A 566 -9.49 2.33 8.23
C ASN A 566 -9.06 3.66 7.60
N LEU A 567 -9.43 3.87 6.34
CA LEU A 567 -9.40 5.18 5.70
C LEU A 567 -10.52 6.05 6.27
N VAL A 568 -10.26 7.36 6.33
CA VAL A 568 -11.21 8.41 6.75
C VAL A 568 -10.91 9.68 5.93
N PHE A 569 -11.93 10.48 5.62
CA PHE A 569 -11.74 11.69 4.82
C PHE A 569 -12.43 12.90 5.47
N PRO A 570 -11.96 13.34 6.66
CA PRO A 570 -12.61 14.43 7.41
C PRO A 570 -12.43 15.77 6.69
N SER A 571 -13.47 16.61 6.76
CA SER A 571 -13.41 17.99 6.23
C SER A 571 -12.47 18.88 7.03
N GLU A 572 -12.28 18.59 8.33
CA GLU A 572 -11.33 19.20 9.26
C GLU A 572 -10.69 18.10 10.12
N PRO A 573 -9.45 18.26 10.60
CA PRO A 573 -8.85 17.30 11.52
C PRO A 573 -9.69 17.07 12.78
N TYR A 574 -9.75 15.84 13.26
CA TYR A 574 -10.37 15.52 14.54
C TYR A 574 -9.52 16.13 15.67
N ASN A 575 -10.03 17.13 16.36
CA ASN A 575 -9.33 17.83 17.45
C ASN A 575 -9.99 17.68 18.82
N SER A 576 -11.04 16.88 18.91
CA SER A 576 -11.73 16.50 20.14
C SER A 576 -11.65 15.01 20.36
N ILE A 577 -11.46 14.60 21.60
CA ILE A 577 -11.50 13.21 22.03
C ILE A 577 -12.47 13.04 23.20
N SER A 578 -13.35 12.06 23.11
CA SER A 578 -14.22 11.65 24.20
C SER A 578 -13.94 10.20 24.57
N VAL A 579 -13.76 9.93 25.84
CA VAL A 579 -13.59 8.58 26.37
C VAL A 579 -14.68 8.34 27.40
N LYS A 580 -15.37 7.20 27.29
CA LYS A 580 -16.35 6.72 28.25
C LYS A 580 -15.97 5.32 28.69
N CYS A 581 -15.85 5.13 30.01
CA CYS A 581 -15.62 3.84 30.63
C CYS A 581 -16.78 3.53 31.58
N ASP A 582 -17.45 2.40 31.40
CA ASP A 582 -18.52 1.98 32.31
C ASP A 582 -17.95 1.52 33.66
N GLY A 583 -18.55 2.00 34.78
CA GLY A 583 -18.21 1.58 36.14
C GLY A 583 -17.69 2.69 37.07
N LYS A 584 -17.94 2.52 38.38
CA LYS A 584 -17.81 3.57 39.42
C LYS A 584 -16.37 3.91 39.86
N LYS A 585 -15.33 3.15 39.54
CA LYS A 585 -13.95 3.37 40.03
C LYS A 585 -12.85 2.98 39.02
N LYS A 586 -13.06 3.16 37.75
CA LYS A 586 -12.09 2.72 36.76
C LYS A 586 -11.21 3.86 36.33
N SER A 587 -9.93 3.74 36.58
CA SER A 587 -8.92 4.66 36.07
C SER A 587 -8.42 4.18 34.70
N ALA A 588 -8.51 5.07 33.73
CA ALA A 588 -7.77 4.93 32.49
C ALA A 588 -6.73 6.05 32.39
N SER A 589 -5.62 5.80 31.74
CA SER A 589 -4.64 6.82 31.38
C SER A 589 -4.77 7.12 29.91
N LEU A 590 -5.00 8.38 29.57
CA LEU A 590 -5.04 8.87 28.19
C LEU A 590 -3.83 9.74 27.92
N VAL A 591 -3.08 9.41 26.87
CA VAL A 591 -1.96 10.23 26.37
C VAL A 591 -2.18 10.48 24.89
N VAL A 592 -1.95 11.73 24.44
CA VAL A 592 -1.99 12.10 23.03
C VAL A 592 -0.66 12.74 22.66
N TYR A 593 0.01 12.17 21.68
CA TYR A 593 1.27 12.66 21.13
C TYR A 593 1.05 13.26 19.74
N PRO A 594 1.48 14.51 19.48
CA PRO A 594 1.60 14.98 18.11
C PRO A 594 2.65 14.13 17.40
N LEU A 595 2.38 13.71 16.17
CA LEU A 595 3.37 13.07 15.32
C LEU A 595 3.97 14.10 14.35
N ASN A 596 5.29 14.13 14.27
CA ASN A 596 6.07 15.03 13.42
C ASN A 596 6.95 14.17 12.50
N LYS A 597 6.85 14.43 11.21
CA LYS A 597 7.73 13.87 10.18
C LYS A 597 8.46 14.99 9.47
#